data_0efc2c9641c70bc4f05b6d86bbfeb43c
#
_entry.id   0efc2c9641c70bc4f05b6d86bbfeb43c
#
_cell.length_a   1.000
_cell.length_b   1.000
_cell.length_c   1.000
_cell.angle_alpha   90.00
_cell.angle_beta   90.00
_cell.angle_gamma   90.00
#
_symmetry.space_group_name_H-M   'P 1'
#
loop_
_entity.id
_entity.type
_entity.pdbx_description
1 polymer ?
#
loop_
_entity_poly.entity_id
_entity_poly.type
_entity_poly.pdbx_seq_one_letter_code
_entity_poly.pdbx_strand_id
1 'polypeptide(L)'
;MLARGPGFSNGHPPRPRRGRPRGLRDSYRGLLQQQEPPSARPCTEFDKAYFHAYSHIGVHEEMIKDHVRTGTYKAAIMQYQNLIEGKVVLDVGCGTGILAIFCAFAGARRVYAVDASEIALQDVNIEENVDVIISEWMGYMLLYETMLPSIIFARDKWLKPGGLILPSHATLYMAPVTHTARYSESIDFWRDVYGIKMSAMLPLAKQSAFEEPCIETITGENILTWPLVVMEVDCYTIIVQELESVTAKYRFSSMLNAPLHGFAFWFDVEFNGPAISPSNNHLQFPSGSLSSDQHSQSSSQSKKRVKSDETIVLSTAPEDAPTHWQQTLLYLYEPIELKQDQIIEGSVTLTQSKENARFLNIHLEYSSGGRSFIKESVMR
;
A
#
# COMPACT_ATOMS: atom_id res chain seq x y z
N MET A 1 19.85 78.33 19.44
CA MET A 1 21.04 79.19 19.32
C MET A 1 21.98 78.56 18.31
N LEU A 2 22.20 79.28 17.20
CA LEU A 2 23.41 79.46 16.38
C LEU A 2 24.07 78.19 15.83
N ALA A 3 23.90 77.81 14.59
CA ALA A 3 24.41 78.42 13.33
C ALA A 3 25.91 78.12 13.10
N ARG A 4 26.22 77.38 12.03
CA ARG A 4 27.03 77.78 10.85
C ARG A 4 27.48 76.52 10.06
N GLY A 5 27.13 76.51 8.77
CA GLY A 5 27.77 75.75 7.74
C GLY A 5 28.90 76.56 7.14
N PRO A 6 29.33 76.43 5.82
CA PRO A 6 29.53 75.22 5.01
C PRO A 6 31.00 75.24 4.45
N GLY A 7 31.40 74.09 3.85
CA GLY A 7 32.68 74.04 3.12
C GLY A 7 32.59 73.12 1.88
N PHE A 8 32.60 73.73 0.71
CA PHE A 8 32.77 73.09 -0.61
C PHE A 8 34.25 72.73 -0.85
N SER A 9 34.48 71.54 -1.37
CA SER A 9 35.73 71.23 -2.07
C SER A 9 35.49 70.13 -3.14
N ASN A 10 35.89 70.51 -4.36
CA ASN A 10 35.84 69.73 -5.59
C ASN A 10 36.82 68.59 -5.58
N GLY A 11 36.36 67.40 -6.09
CA GLY A 11 37.24 66.27 -6.37
C GLY A 11 36.65 65.35 -7.45
N HIS A 12 37.33 65.19 -8.55
CA HIS A 12 36.98 64.49 -9.77
C HIS A 12 36.72 62.96 -9.52
N PRO A 13 35.86 62.28 -10.36
CA PRO A 13 35.59 60.89 -10.22
C PRO A 13 36.69 60.02 -10.86
N PRO A 14 37.09 58.91 -10.25
CA PRO A 14 37.95 57.89 -10.88
C PRO A 14 37.20 56.94 -11.77
N ARG A 15 37.82 56.52 -12.89
CA ARG A 15 37.37 55.62 -13.93
C ARG A 15 37.07 54.21 -13.42
N PRO A 16 36.10 53.49 -14.02
CA PRO A 16 35.73 52.11 -13.60
C PRO A 16 36.78 51.07 -14.03
N ARG A 17 37.25 50.27 -13.08
CA ARG A 17 38.03 49.05 -13.33
C ARG A 17 37.12 47.94 -13.77
N ARG A 18 37.40 47.30 -14.93
CA ARG A 18 36.79 46.06 -15.39
C ARG A 18 37.02 44.91 -14.39
N GLY A 19 35.99 44.49 -13.71
CA GLY A 19 35.97 43.27 -12.91
C GLY A 19 35.54 42.08 -13.77
N ARG A 20 36.26 40.96 -13.65
CA ARG A 20 35.96 39.64 -14.26
C ARG A 20 34.61 39.09 -13.78
N PRO A 21 33.86 38.32 -14.61
CA PRO A 21 32.63 37.72 -14.16
C PRO A 21 32.93 36.61 -13.14
N ARG A 22 32.44 36.76 -11.92
CA ARG A 22 32.32 35.68 -10.91
C ARG A 22 31.17 34.82 -11.26
N GLY A 23 31.42 33.48 -11.25
CA GLY A 23 30.54 32.45 -11.70
C GLY A 23 29.22 32.35 -10.95
N LEU A 24 28.23 31.90 -11.69
CA LEU A 24 26.95 31.38 -11.27
C LEU A 24 27.15 30.22 -10.29
N ARG A 25 27.20 30.49 -8.99
CA ARG A 25 27.18 29.45 -7.95
C ARG A 25 26.38 29.80 -6.69
N ASP A 26 25.71 30.93 -6.61
CA ASP A 26 24.98 31.34 -5.40
C ASP A 26 23.46 31.52 -5.57
N SER A 27 22.86 31.04 -6.66
CA SER A 27 21.42 31.21 -6.89
C SER A 27 20.54 29.98 -6.55
N TYR A 28 21.12 28.91 -5.99
CA TYR A 28 20.35 27.70 -5.61
C TYR A 28 20.26 27.47 -4.09
N ARG A 29 20.63 28.43 -3.27
CA ARG A 29 20.58 28.31 -1.80
C ARG A 29 19.38 28.99 -1.13
N GLY A 30 18.45 29.50 -1.90
CA GLY A 30 17.32 30.33 -1.40
C GLY A 30 15.91 29.72 -1.54
N LEU A 31 15.74 28.47 -1.94
CA LEU A 31 14.42 27.87 -2.21
C LEU A 31 14.18 26.52 -1.50
N LEU A 32 14.98 26.16 -0.53
CA LEU A 32 14.57 25.17 0.47
C LEU A 32 13.89 25.95 1.60
N GLN A 33 12.66 26.40 1.37
CA GLN A 33 11.72 26.61 2.47
C GLN A 33 11.62 25.25 3.18
N GLN A 34 12.12 25.20 4.40
CA GLN A 34 11.82 24.14 5.35
C GLN A 34 10.30 24.13 5.47
N GLN A 35 9.63 23.23 4.74
CA GLN A 35 8.28 22.84 5.09
C GLN A 35 8.43 22.21 6.48
N GLU A 36 7.90 22.87 7.48
CA GLU A 36 7.68 22.26 8.78
C GLU A 36 6.93 20.95 8.52
N PRO A 37 7.33 19.83 9.16
CA PRO A 37 6.61 18.59 9.02
C PRO A 37 5.13 18.87 9.37
N PRO A 38 4.18 18.36 8.58
CA PRO A 38 2.76 18.58 8.87
C PRO A 38 2.53 18.23 10.33
N SER A 39 1.99 19.18 11.10
CA SER A 39 1.69 18.98 12.52
C SER A 39 0.82 17.72 12.62
N ALA A 40 1.29 16.75 13.40
CA ALA A 40 0.55 15.51 13.63
C ALA A 40 -0.90 15.88 13.99
N ARG A 41 -1.87 15.32 13.26
CA ARG A 41 -3.28 15.55 13.56
C ARG A 41 -3.51 15.11 15.02
N PRO A 42 -4.28 15.86 15.82
CA PRO A 42 -4.53 15.44 17.19
C PRO A 42 -5.23 14.09 17.21
N CYS A 43 -4.82 13.22 18.14
CA CYS A 43 -5.41 11.91 18.34
C CYS A 43 -6.91 12.07 18.68
N THR A 44 -7.77 11.42 17.90
CA THR A 44 -9.23 11.44 18.09
C THR A 44 -9.67 10.40 19.12
N GLU A 45 -10.93 10.47 19.58
CA GLU A 45 -11.48 9.40 20.44
C GLU A 45 -11.53 8.05 19.72
N PHE A 46 -11.72 8.07 18.39
CA PHE A 46 -11.64 6.85 17.58
C PHE A 46 -10.23 6.27 17.58
N ASP A 47 -9.19 7.10 17.42
CA ASP A 47 -7.81 6.61 17.49
C ASP A 47 -7.50 5.94 18.83
N LYS A 48 -8.01 6.50 19.94
CA LYS A 48 -7.88 5.88 21.25
C LYS A 48 -8.57 4.53 21.33
N ALA A 49 -9.80 4.43 20.80
CA ALA A 49 -10.54 3.18 20.76
C ALA A 49 -9.83 2.14 19.87
N TYR A 50 -9.32 2.57 18.72
CA TYR A 50 -8.51 1.75 17.80
C TYR A 50 -7.27 1.18 18.50
N PHE A 51 -6.44 2.03 19.11
CA PHE A 51 -5.25 1.56 19.82
C PHE A 51 -5.59 0.71 21.06
N HIS A 52 -6.72 0.99 21.71
CA HIS A 52 -7.21 0.12 22.79
C HIS A 52 -7.63 -1.26 22.27
N ALA A 53 -8.31 -1.36 21.12
CA ALA A 53 -8.65 -2.64 20.50
C ALA A 53 -7.38 -3.45 20.18
N TYR A 54 -6.35 -2.81 19.62
CA TYR A 54 -5.05 -3.45 19.35
C TYR A 54 -4.22 -3.75 20.61
N SER A 55 -4.65 -3.36 21.81
CA SER A 55 -4.04 -3.83 23.05
C SER A 55 -4.53 -5.21 23.50
N HIS A 56 -5.61 -5.73 22.88
CA HIS A 56 -6.18 -7.03 23.23
C HIS A 56 -5.47 -8.17 22.49
N ILE A 57 -5.09 -9.21 23.24
CA ILE A 57 -4.36 -10.37 22.72
C ILE A 57 -5.14 -11.10 21.60
N GLY A 58 -6.46 -11.02 21.59
CA GLY A 58 -7.30 -11.70 20.56
C GLY A 58 -7.04 -11.23 19.15
N VAL A 59 -6.83 -9.93 18.94
CA VAL A 59 -6.49 -9.36 17.62
C VAL A 59 -5.13 -9.88 17.16
N HIS A 60 -4.15 -9.88 18.05
CA HIS A 60 -2.81 -10.42 17.75
C HIS A 60 -2.82 -11.93 17.52
N GLU A 61 -3.66 -12.66 18.24
CA GLU A 61 -3.82 -14.11 18.08
C GLU A 61 -4.32 -14.46 16.67
N GLU A 62 -5.30 -13.71 16.14
CA GLU A 62 -5.82 -13.87 14.80
C GLU A 62 -4.73 -13.65 13.74
N MET A 63 -4.00 -12.55 13.84
CA MET A 63 -2.89 -12.24 12.93
C MET A 63 -1.76 -13.27 13.00
N ILE A 64 -1.41 -13.81 14.17
CA ILE A 64 -0.37 -14.83 14.31
C ILE A 64 -0.83 -16.18 13.76
N LYS A 65 -2.10 -16.52 13.93
CA LYS A 65 -2.71 -17.76 13.41
C LYS A 65 -2.86 -17.73 11.89
N ASP A 66 -2.82 -16.56 11.27
CA ASP A 66 -2.72 -16.45 9.82
C ASP A 66 -1.33 -16.94 9.36
N HIS A 67 -1.26 -18.22 9.02
CA HIS A 67 -0.03 -18.88 8.60
C HIS A 67 0.49 -18.37 7.26
N VAL A 68 -0.40 -17.92 6.38
CA VAL A 68 -0.02 -17.33 5.08
C VAL A 68 0.73 -16.04 5.33
N ARG A 69 0.16 -15.11 6.07
CA ARG A 69 0.76 -13.86 6.48
C ARG A 69 2.09 -14.07 7.21
N THR A 70 2.02 -14.72 8.36
CA THR A 70 3.17 -14.88 9.26
C THR A 70 4.29 -15.72 8.63
N GLY A 71 3.93 -16.76 7.86
CA GLY A 71 4.87 -17.61 7.15
C GLY A 71 5.60 -16.86 6.03
N THR A 72 4.88 -16.04 5.25
CA THR A 72 5.45 -15.24 4.16
C THR A 72 6.44 -14.20 4.69
N TYR A 73 6.08 -13.47 5.76
CA TYR A 73 7.01 -12.54 6.42
C TYR A 73 8.27 -13.26 6.92
N LYS A 74 8.13 -14.41 7.57
CA LYS A 74 9.28 -15.21 8.00
C LYS A 74 10.16 -15.63 6.83
N ALA A 75 9.55 -16.10 5.74
CA ALA A 75 10.28 -16.51 4.54
C ALA A 75 11.06 -15.33 3.93
N ALA A 76 10.42 -14.16 3.82
CA ALA A 76 11.04 -12.95 3.31
C ALA A 76 12.23 -12.49 4.17
N ILE A 77 12.07 -12.46 5.50
CA ILE A 77 13.17 -12.13 6.43
C ILE A 77 14.35 -13.08 6.25
N MET A 78 14.10 -14.39 6.13
CA MET A 78 15.14 -15.38 5.92
C MET A 78 15.77 -15.31 4.53
N GLN A 79 15.03 -14.95 3.49
CA GLN A 79 15.57 -14.72 2.14
C GLN A 79 16.58 -13.57 2.13
N TYR A 80 16.26 -12.48 2.86
CA TYR A 80 17.11 -11.30 2.99
C TYR A 80 18.01 -11.32 4.23
N GLN A 81 18.27 -12.50 4.81
CA GLN A 81 19.14 -12.65 5.98
C GLN A 81 20.49 -11.95 5.81
N ASN A 82 21.10 -12.05 4.63
CA ASN A 82 22.39 -11.42 4.31
C ASN A 82 22.35 -9.87 4.37
N LEU A 83 21.16 -9.26 4.23
CA LEU A 83 20.95 -7.82 4.38
C LEU A 83 20.48 -7.42 5.79
N ILE A 84 20.18 -8.41 6.64
CA ILE A 84 19.68 -8.21 8.03
C ILE A 84 20.79 -8.55 9.04
N GLU A 85 21.62 -9.56 8.77
CA GLU A 85 22.68 -9.99 9.66
C GLU A 85 23.66 -8.85 9.99
N GLY A 86 23.87 -8.60 11.29
CA GLY A 86 24.74 -7.53 11.77
C GLY A 86 24.18 -6.11 11.61
N LYS A 87 22.95 -5.96 11.13
CA LYS A 87 22.29 -4.67 10.83
C LYS A 87 21.39 -4.19 11.94
N VAL A 88 20.96 -2.93 11.84
CA VAL A 88 19.95 -2.31 12.71
C VAL A 88 18.63 -2.35 12.01
N VAL A 89 17.62 -2.92 12.65
CA VAL A 89 16.27 -3.10 12.12
C VAL A 89 15.30 -2.25 12.93
N LEU A 90 14.32 -1.66 12.26
CA LEU A 90 13.16 -1.00 12.86
C LEU A 90 11.89 -1.77 12.46
N ASP A 91 11.19 -2.30 13.44
CA ASP A 91 9.87 -2.94 13.31
C ASP A 91 8.81 -1.92 13.74
N VAL A 92 8.02 -1.43 12.78
CA VAL A 92 6.99 -0.40 12.99
C VAL A 92 5.62 -1.05 13.11
N GLY A 93 4.95 -0.85 14.25
CA GLY A 93 3.71 -1.57 14.59
C GLY A 93 4.00 -3.01 14.99
N CYS A 94 4.95 -3.20 15.90
CA CYS A 94 5.48 -4.53 16.20
C CYS A 94 4.47 -5.47 16.90
N GLY A 95 3.41 -4.95 17.52
CA GLY A 95 2.45 -5.73 18.28
C GLY A 95 3.12 -6.69 19.26
N THR A 96 2.94 -7.99 19.06
CA THR A 96 3.59 -9.03 19.89
C THR A 96 5.10 -9.16 19.68
N GLY A 97 5.67 -8.45 18.70
CA GLY A 97 7.09 -8.50 18.36
C GLY A 97 7.51 -9.70 17.51
N ILE A 98 6.58 -10.43 16.91
CA ILE A 98 6.91 -11.66 16.14
C ILE A 98 7.87 -11.37 14.98
N LEU A 99 7.70 -10.24 14.25
CA LEU A 99 8.57 -9.85 13.16
C LEU A 99 9.95 -9.42 13.67
N ALA A 100 9.99 -8.65 14.77
CA ALA A 100 11.22 -8.29 15.46
C ALA A 100 12.02 -9.53 15.89
N ILE A 101 11.35 -10.56 16.41
CA ILE A 101 11.96 -11.84 16.79
C ILE A 101 12.53 -12.57 15.56
N PHE A 102 11.80 -12.60 14.44
CA PHE A 102 12.33 -13.19 13.20
C PHE A 102 13.57 -12.45 12.69
N CYS A 103 13.60 -11.12 12.78
CA CYS A 103 14.78 -10.33 12.45
C CYS A 103 15.98 -10.64 13.38
N ALA A 104 15.72 -10.86 14.68
CA ALA A 104 16.75 -11.28 15.63
C ALA A 104 17.29 -12.67 15.26
N PHE A 105 16.43 -13.63 14.87
CA PHE A 105 16.85 -14.95 14.39
C PHE A 105 17.66 -14.87 13.07
N ALA A 106 17.35 -13.89 12.22
CA ALA A 106 18.12 -13.60 11.02
C ALA A 106 19.50 -12.96 11.31
N GLY A 107 19.83 -12.71 12.59
CA GLY A 107 21.14 -12.20 13.01
C GLY A 107 21.22 -10.68 13.08
N ALA A 108 20.13 -9.96 13.16
CA ALA A 108 20.14 -8.50 13.37
C ALA A 108 21.00 -8.12 14.59
N ARG A 109 21.85 -7.11 14.45
CA ARG A 109 22.67 -6.59 15.57
C ARG A 109 21.81 -5.92 16.63
N ARG A 110 20.74 -5.23 16.20
CA ARG A 110 19.78 -4.54 17.04
C ARG A 110 18.45 -4.45 16.32
N VAL A 111 17.36 -4.64 17.07
CA VAL A 111 16.01 -4.44 16.57
C VAL A 111 15.33 -3.42 17.49
N TYR A 112 14.86 -2.33 16.91
CA TYR A 112 13.93 -1.41 17.55
C TYR A 112 12.52 -1.86 17.18
N ALA A 113 11.76 -2.32 18.17
CA ALA A 113 10.38 -2.71 18.01
C ALA A 113 9.50 -1.59 18.59
N VAL A 114 8.75 -0.90 17.73
CA VAL A 114 7.93 0.24 18.14
C VAL A 114 6.46 -0.04 17.82
N ASP A 115 5.59 0.33 18.74
CA ASP A 115 4.14 0.15 18.60
C ASP A 115 3.41 1.41 19.06
N ALA A 116 2.21 1.62 18.48
CA ALA A 116 1.39 2.78 18.76
C ALA A 116 0.39 2.58 19.90
N SER A 117 0.39 1.44 20.61
CA SER A 117 -0.42 1.23 21.81
C SER A 117 -0.18 2.36 22.83
N GLU A 118 -0.67 2.35 24.02
CA GLU A 118 -0.60 3.45 25.03
C GLU A 118 0.76 4.14 25.17
N ILE A 119 1.84 3.54 24.62
CA ILE A 119 3.21 4.07 24.59
C ILE A 119 3.42 5.08 23.43
N ALA A 120 2.56 5.11 22.41
CA ALA A 120 2.73 5.97 21.22
C ALA A 120 2.56 7.48 21.49
N LEU A 121 2.16 7.86 22.66
CA LEU A 121 2.14 9.26 23.11
C LEU A 121 3.52 9.75 23.56
N GLN A 122 4.53 8.88 23.58
CA GLN A 122 5.90 9.25 23.89
C GLN A 122 6.71 9.41 22.58
N ASP A 123 7.47 10.48 22.49
CA ASP A 123 8.41 10.69 21.39
C ASP A 123 9.38 9.50 21.30
N VAL A 124 9.21 8.65 20.27
CA VAL A 124 10.14 7.57 20.01
C VAL A 124 11.46 8.19 19.55
N ASN A 125 12.49 8.08 20.37
CA ASN A 125 13.83 8.53 20.04
C ASN A 125 14.70 7.33 19.62
N ILE A 126 14.97 7.23 18.31
CA ILE A 126 15.96 6.29 17.77
C ILE A 126 17.22 7.10 17.48
N GLU A 127 18.29 6.81 18.24
CA GLU A 127 19.54 7.59 18.19
C GLU A 127 20.43 7.32 16.98
N GLU A 128 20.14 6.24 16.23
CA GLU A 128 20.92 5.84 15.05
C GLU A 128 20.03 5.59 13.82
N ASN A 129 20.59 5.78 12.62
CA ASN A 129 19.90 5.40 11.40
C ASN A 129 19.84 3.88 11.27
N VAL A 130 18.70 3.37 10.76
CA VAL A 130 18.44 1.94 10.58
C VAL A 130 18.80 1.47 9.17
N ASP A 131 19.19 0.21 9.07
CA ASP A 131 19.51 -0.42 7.79
C ASP A 131 18.28 -1.06 7.15
N VAL A 132 17.29 -1.46 7.97
CA VAL A 132 16.08 -2.18 7.54
C VAL A 132 14.88 -1.63 8.28
N ILE A 133 13.79 -1.42 7.55
CA ILE A 133 12.44 -1.21 8.11
C ILE A 133 11.61 -2.43 7.77
N ILE A 134 10.94 -3.01 8.77
CA ILE A 134 9.94 -4.05 8.58
C ILE A 134 8.64 -3.60 9.23
N SER A 135 7.52 -3.90 8.59
CA SER A 135 6.20 -3.60 9.15
C SER A 135 5.13 -4.42 8.46
N GLU A 136 4.12 -4.81 9.19
CA GLU A 136 2.85 -5.23 8.61
C GLU A 136 1.89 -4.05 8.75
N TRP A 137 1.72 -3.30 7.66
CA TRP A 137 1.05 -1.99 7.64
C TRP A 137 -0.29 -1.98 6.88
N MET A 138 -0.63 -3.09 6.24
CA MET A 138 -1.79 -3.19 5.37
C MET A 138 -3.07 -3.31 6.20
N GLY A 139 -4.05 -2.49 5.85
CA GLY A 139 -5.41 -2.65 6.38
C GLY A 139 -6.33 -3.38 5.39
N TYR A 140 -7.60 -3.51 5.73
CA TYR A 140 -8.60 -4.00 4.79
C TYR A 140 -8.62 -3.12 3.54
N MET A 141 -8.82 -3.76 2.37
CA MET A 141 -8.76 -3.04 1.09
C MET A 141 -7.45 -2.23 0.94
N LEU A 142 -6.35 -2.73 1.55
CA LEU A 142 -5.01 -2.13 1.63
C LEU A 142 -4.95 -0.82 2.43
N LEU A 143 -5.92 0.09 2.24
CA LEU A 143 -5.87 1.48 2.70
C LEU A 143 -6.74 1.80 3.93
N TYR A 144 -7.72 0.97 4.28
CA TYR A 144 -8.53 1.16 5.48
C TYR A 144 -7.68 0.82 6.72
N GLU A 145 -7.60 1.73 7.69
CA GLU A 145 -6.76 1.60 8.89
C GLU A 145 -5.26 1.39 8.63
N THR A 146 -4.77 1.74 7.43
CA THR A 146 -3.38 1.53 7.06
C THR A 146 -2.39 2.28 7.95
N MET A 147 -1.23 1.66 8.22
CA MET A 147 -0.11 2.30 8.90
C MET A 147 0.95 2.84 7.91
N LEU A 148 0.69 2.82 6.60
CA LEU A 148 1.65 3.27 5.58
C LEU A 148 2.20 4.69 5.84
N PRO A 149 1.42 5.69 6.32
CA PRO A 149 1.97 7.00 6.70
C PRO A 149 3.07 6.91 7.77
N SER A 150 2.97 5.95 8.70
CA SER A 150 4.02 5.72 9.72
C SER A 150 5.28 5.14 9.11
N ILE A 151 5.15 4.29 8.08
CA ILE A 151 6.30 3.73 7.35
C ILE A 151 7.00 4.81 6.53
N ILE A 152 6.24 5.67 5.84
CA ILE A 152 6.77 6.82 5.11
C ILE A 152 7.56 7.72 6.07
N PHE A 153 7.01 8.05 7.24
CA PHE A 153 7.69 8.84 8.26
C PHE A 153 8.98 8.16 8.75
N ALA A 154 8.92 6.87 9.06
CA ALA A 154 10.08 6.09 9.54
C ALA A 154 11.17 6.01 8.47
N ARG A 155 10.79 5.79 7.20
CA ARG A 155 11.68 5.80 6.04
C ARG A 155 12.44 7.13 5.93
N ASP A 156 11.69 8.24 5.92
CA ASP A 156 12.25 9.57 5.67
C ASP A 156 13.12 10.05 6.84
N LYS A 157 12.84 9.60 8.06
CA LYS A 157 13.55 10.03 9.26
C LYS A 157 14.76 9.16 9.60
N TRP A 158 14.68 7.84 9.43
CA TRP A 158 15.68 6.93 9.99
C TRP A 158 16.32 5.95 9.00
N LEU A 159 15.70 5.68 7.83
CA LEU A 159 16.28 4.71 6.89
C LEU A 159 17.55 5.25 6.25
N LYS A 160 18.59 4.46 6.25
CA LYS A 160 19.84 4.77 5.53
C LYS A 160 19.60 4.77 4.02
N PRO A 161 20.32 5.58 3.23
CA PRO A 161 20.31 5.47 1.78
C PRO A 161 20.64 4.03 1.33
N GLY A 162 19.77 3.45 0.48
CA GLY A 162 19.88 2.07 0.03
C GLY A 162 19.51 1.02 1.08
N GLY A 163 18.87 1.41 2.18
CA GLY A 163 18.32 0.49 3.18
C GLY A 163 17.16 -0.33 2.64
N LEU A 164 16.80 -1.40 3.34
CA LEU A 164 15.76 -2.35 2.95
C LEU A 164 14.42 -1.99 3.60
N ILE A 165 13.32 -2.09 2.86
CA ILE A 165 11.94 -2.01 3.38
C ILE A 165 11.23 -3.31 3.04
N LEU A 166 10.59 -3.94 4.04
CA LEU A 166 9.82 -5.17 3.91
C LEU A 166 8.41 -5.01 4.51
N PRO A 167 7.32 -5.14 3.70
CA PRO A 167 7.31 -5.30 2.24
C PRO A 167 7.75 -4.03 1.52
N SER A 168 8.23 -4.18 0.28
CA SER A 168 8.74 -3.07 -0.55
C SER A 168 7.67 -2.44 -1.43
N HIS A 169 6.71 -3.26 -1.92
CA HIS A 169 5.65 -2.83 -2.83
C HIS A 169 4.32 -3.44 -2.41
N ALA A 170 3.24 -2.81 -2.81
CA ALA A 170 1.89 -3.37 -2.71
C ALA A 170 1.04 -2.97 -3.91
N THR A 171 0.10 -3.83 -4.30
CA THR A 171 -0.83 -3.58 -5.40
C THR A 171 -2.25 -3.88 -4.95
N LEU A 172 -3.15 -2.91 -5.10
CA LEU A 172 -4.58 -3.07 -4.85
C LEU A 172 -5.28 -3.42 -6.16
N TYR A 173 -6.02 -4.52 -6.16
CA TYR A 173 -6.79 -5.01 -7.28
C TYR A 173 -8.29 -4.85 -7.07
N MET A 174 -9.03 -4.86 -8.18
CA MET A 174 -10.50 -4.84 -8.22
C MET A 174 -11.00 -5.75 -9.35
N ALA A 175 -12.09 -6.48 -9.10
CA ALA A 175 -12.82 -7.20 -10.15
C ALA A 175 -14.32 -7.24 -9.85
N PRO A 176 -15.19 -7.26 -10.90
CA PRO A 176 -16.61 -7.52 -10.76
C PRO A 176 -16.86 -8.99 -10.36
N VAL A 177 -17.87 -9.19 -9.50
CA VAL A 177 -18.17 -10.50 -8.92
C VAL A 177 -19.63 -10.90 -9.06
N THR A 178 -19.83 -12.23 -9.14
CA THR A 178 -21.12 -12.89 -8.94
C THR A 178 -21.12 -13.59 -7.58
N HIS A 179 -22.16 -13.42 -6.78
CA HIS A 179 -22.30 -14.07 -5.47
C HIS A 179 -23.78 -14.37 -5.16
N THR A 180 -24.38 -15.26 -5.95
CA THR A 180 -25.80 -15.57 -5.90
C THR A 180 -26.23 -16.10 -4.53
N ALA A 181 -25.43 -16.96 -3.90
CA ALA A 181 -25.74 -17.52 -2.59
C ALA A 181 -25.90 -16.40 -1.54
N ARG A 182 -24.94 -15.49 -1.47
CA ARG A 182 -24.95 -14.35 -0.53
C ARG A 182 -26.19 -13.46 -0.72
N TYR A 183 -26.53 -13.19 -1.99
CA TYR A 183 -27.71 -12.38 -2.30
C TYR A 183 -29.01 -13.11 -1.92
N SER A 184 -29.10 -14.42 -2.20
CA SER A 184 -30.24 -15.25 -1.85
C SER A 184 -30.45 -15.34 -0.33
N GLU A 185 -29.39 -15.56 0.43
CA GLU A 185 -29.45 -15.66 1.90
C GLU A 185 -29.85 -14.33 2.56
N SER A 186 -29.34 -13.20 2.08
CA SER A 186 -29.57 -11.91 2.72
C SER A 186 -30.86 -11.23 2.25
N ILE A 187 -31.27 -11.45 1.01
CA ILE A 187 -32.36 -10.71 0.37
C ILE A 187 -33.55 -11.59 0.05
N ASP A 188 -33.35 -12.71 -0.68
CA ASP A 188 -34.47 -13.54 -1.11
C ASP A 188 -35.14 -14.29 0.06
N PHE A 189 -34.42 -14.51 1.16
CA PHE A 189 -34.97 -15.00 2.42
C PHE A 189 -36.27 -14.26 2.82
N TRP A 190 -36.32 -12.95 2.61
CA TRP A 190 -37.48 -12.13 2.99
C TRP A 190 -38.71 -12.30 2.08
N ARG A 191 -38.57 -13.01 0.95
CA ARG A 191 -39.68 -13.29 0.05
C ARG A 191 -40.62 -14.37 0.60
N ASP A 192 -40.08 -15.31 1.38
CA ASP A 192 -40.83 -16.39 2.02
C ASP A 192 -40.19 -16.73 3.36
N VAL A 193 -40.75 -16.19 4.45
CA VAL A 193 -40.31 -16.43 5.82
C VAL A 193 -41.36 -17.31 6.50
N TYR A 194 -41.07 -18.61 6.61
CA TYR A 194 -42.00 -19.61 7.15
C TYR A 194 -43.40 -19.60 6.46
N GLY A 195 -43.45 -19.45 5.15
CA GLY A 195 -44.69 -19.34 4.39
C GLY A 195 -45.34 -17.95 4.39
N ILE A 196 -44.69 -16.98 5.01
CA ILE A 196 -45.20 -15.58 5.10
C ILE A 196 -44.41 -14.72 4.10
N LYS A 197 -45.14 -14.00 3.22
CA LYS A 197 -44.57 -13.06 2.30
C LYS A 197 -44.17 -11.77 3.03
N MET A 198 -42.90 -11.58 3.28
CA MET A 198 -42.32 -10.40 3.94
C MET A 198 -41.60 -9.47 2.96
N SER A 199 -42.00 -9.44 1.69
CA SER A 199 -41.36 -8.64 0.63
C SER A 199 -41.31 -7.14 0.93
N ALA A 200 -42.16 -6.63 1.84
CA ALA A 200 -42.08 -5.25 2.32
C ALA A 200 -40.75 -4.94 3.06
N MET A 201 -40.03 -5.97 3.55
CA MET A 201 -38.74 -5.83 4.23
C MET A 201 -37.55 -5.70 3.26
N LEU A 202 -37.72 -6.05 1.98
CA LEU A 202 -36.63 -6.09 1.01
C LEU A 202 -35.80 -4.79 0.92
N PRO A 203 -36.40 -3.58 0.93
CA PRO A 203 -35.60 -2.35 0.89
C PRO A 203 -34.68 -2.21 2.11
N LEU A 204 -35.20 -2.51 3.32
CA LEU A 204 -34.42 -2.46 4.56
C LEU A 204 -33.35 -3.57 4.60
N ALA A 205 -33.68 -4.77 4.12
CA ALA A 205 -32.75 -5.88 4.03
C ALA A 205 -31.57 -5.54 3.10
N LYS A 206 -31.85 -4.95 1.93
CA LYS A 206 -30.80 -4.51 0.99
C LYS A 206 -29.94 -3.42 1.59
N GLN A 207 -30.56 -2.44 2.25
CA GLN A 207 -29.81 -1.38 2.93
C GLN A 207 -28.89 -1.98 4.00
N SER A 208 -29.44 -2.78 4.90
CA SER A 208 -28.66 -3.40 6.00
C SER A 208 -27.54 -4.32 5.51
N ALA A 209 -27.77 -5.06 4.42
CA ALA A 209 -26.79 -6.03 3.93
C ALA A 209 -25.70 -5.45 3.02
N PHE A 210 -25.99 -4.32 2.33
CA PHE A 210 -25.15 -3.84 1.23
C PHE A 210 -24.84 -2.33 1.28
N GLU A 211 -25.16 -1.63 2.35
CA GLU A 211 -24.83 -0.20 2.51
C GLU A 211 -23.32 -0.02 2.70
N GLU A 212 -22.75 -0.81 3.59
CA GLU A 212 -21.33 -0.79 3.91
C GLU A 212 -20.57 -1.90 3.15
N PRO A 213 -19.25 -1.75 2.94
CA PRO A 213 -18.41 -2.83 2.46
C PRO A 213 -18.44 -4.02 3.39
N CYS A 214 -18.42 -5.23 2.83
CA CYS A 214 -18.38 -6.49 3.58
C CYS A 214 -16.99 -7.10 3.48
N ILE A 215 -16.51 -7.67 4.58
CA ILE A 215 -15.26 -8.46 4.59
C ILE A 215 -15.66 -9.92 4.58
N GLU A 216 -15.45 -10.60 3.47
CA GLU A 216 -15.88 -11.98 3.25
C GLU A 216 -14.87 -12.73 2.38
N THR A 217 -14.78 -14.04 2.57
CA THR A 217 -13.99 -14.92 1.69
C THR A 217 -14.83 -15.32 0.49
N ILE A 218 -14.32 -15.04 -0.70
CA ILE A 218 -14.85 -15.56 -1.96
C ILE A 218 -13.79 -16.43 -2.64
N THR A 219 -14.18 -17.09 -3.73
CA THR A 219 -13.28 -17.93 -4.54
C THR A 219 -13.16 -17.38 -5.95
N GLY A 220 -12.19 -17.87 -6.72
CA GLY A 220 -12.02 -17.50 -8.13
C GLY A 220 -13.27 -17.75 -8.98
N GLU A 221 -14.16 -18.67 -8.57
CA GLU A 221 -15.44 -18.93 -9.26
C GLU A 221 -16.42 -17.74 -9.18
N ASN A 222 -16.24 -16.86 -8.20
CA ASN A 222 -17.05 -15.65 -8.07
C ASN A 222 -16.61 -14.54 -9.02
N ILE A 223 -15.41 -14.61 -9.61
CA ILE A 223 -14.81 -13.54 -10.41
C ILE A 223 -15.35 -13.59 -11.84
N LEU A 224 -15.82 -12.45 -12.34
CA LEU A 224 -16.44 -12.33 -13.66
C LEU A 224 -15.47 -11.89 -14.77
N THR A 225 -14.29 -11.35 -14.39
CA THR A 225 -13.31 -10.79 -15.34
C THR A 225 -11.89 -10.94 -14.80
N TRP A 226 -10.89 -10.69 -15.66
CA TRP A 226 -9.55 -10.44 -15.15
C TRP A 226 -9.53 -9.20 -14.23
N PRO A 227 -8.75 -9.20 -13.14
CA PRO A 227 -8.68 -8.06 -12.23
C PRO A 227 -8.01 -6.85 -12.89
N LEU A 228 -8.30 -5.68 -12.33
CA LEU A 228 -7.66 -4.41 -12.69
C LEU A 228 -6.89 -3.87 -11.50
N VAL A 229 -5.74 -3.28 -11.77
CA VAL A 229 -4.96 -2.55 -10.77
C VAL A 229 -5.64 -1.21 -10.46
N VAL A 230 -5.99 -1.00 -9.18
CA VAL A 230 -6.55 0.26 -8.68
C VAL A 230 -5.44 1.20 -8.23
N MET A 231 -4.43 0.64 -7.55
CA MET A 231 -3.30 1.40 -7.02
C MET A 231 -2.07 0.51 -6.92
N GLU A 232 -0.90 1.08 -7.21
CA GLU A 232 0.41 0.52 -6.90
C GLU A 232 1.10 1.39 -5.85
N VAL A 233 1.74 0.76 -4.89
CA VAL A 233 2.50 1.39 -3.81
C VAL A 233 3.94 0.94 -3.91
N ASP A 234 4.86 1.88 -4.08
CA ASP A 234 6.30 1.69 -3.87
C ASP A 234 6.69 2.33 -2.54
N CYS A 235 6.97 1.52 -1.52
CA CYS A 235 7.29 2.00 -0.18
C CYS A 235 8.57 2.87 -0.11
N TYR A 236 9.41 2.84 -1.15
CA TYR A 236 10.60 3.69 -1.22
C TYR A 236 10.30 5.11 -1.69
N THR A 237 9.25 5.31 -2.49
CA THR A 237 9.01 6.58 -3.20
C THR A 237 7.68 7.24 -2.85
N ILE A 238 6.67 6.47 -2.47
CA ILE A 238 5.33 6.99 -2.17
C ILE A 238 5.35 8.08 -1.10
N ILE A 239 4.48 9.08 -1.24
CA ILE A 239 4.30 10.19 -0.30
C ILE A 239 2.88 10.17 0.28
N VAL A 240 2.71 10.78 1.46
CA VAL A 240 1.43 10.75 2.20
C VAL A 240 0.30 11.37 1.39
N GLN A 241 0.57 12.38 0.57
CA GLN A 241 -0.43 13.05 -0.28
C GLN A 241 -1.04 12.13 -1.33
N GLU A 242 -0.30 11.13 -1.81
CA GLU A 242 -0.80 10.15 -2.78
C GLU A 242 -1.81 9.18 -2.15
N LEU A 243 -1.85 9.09 -0.81
CA LEU A 243 -2.81 8.28 -0.07
C LEU A 243 -4.14 9.01 0.19
N GLU A 244 -4.18 10.33 0.05
CA GLU A 244 -5.37 11.11 0.37
C GLU A 244 -6.54 10.83 -0.59
N SER A 245 -6.24 10.55 -1.88
CA SER A 245 -7.26 10.21 -2.87
C SER A 245 -6.64 9.43 -4.03
N VAL A 246 -7.24 8.30 -4.35
CA VAL A 246 -6.86 7.42 -5.46
C VAL A 246 -8.07 7.23 -6.36
N THR A 247 -7.91 7.44 -7.66
CA THR A 247 -8.98 7.22 -8.65
C THR A 247 -8.48 6.31 -9.77
N ALA A 248 -9.18 5.20 -9.99
CA ALA A 248 -8.94 4.29 -11.11
C ALA A 248 -10.17 4.25 -12.01
N LYS A 249 -9.95 4.40 -13.32
CA LYS A 249 -10.97 4.13 -14.34
C LYS A 249 -10.86 2.69 -14.81
N TYR A 250 -11.97 2.05 -15.02
CA TYR A 250 -11.98 0.66 -15.42
C TYR A 250 -12.92 0.37 -16.59
N ARG A 251 -12.59 -0.69 -17.31
CA ARG A 251 -13.41 -1.26 -18.38
C ARG A 251 -13.19 -2.76 -18.40
N PHE A 252 -14.17 -3.50 -17.90
CA PHE A 252 -14.18 -4.96 -17.86
C PHE A 252 -15.00 -5.54 -18.98
N SER A 253 -14.64 -6.73 -19.44
CA SER A 253 -15.44 -7.55 -20.34
C SER A 253 -15.80 -8.84 -19.61
N SER A 254 -17.09 -9.11 -19.39
CA SER A 254 -17.53 -10.29 -18.65
C SER A 254 -17.13 -11.58 -19.38
N MET A 255 -16.48 -12.50 -18.66
CA MET A 255 -16.12 -13.82 -19.18
C MET A 255 -17.29 -14.80 -19.14
N LEU A 256 -18.34 -14.49 -18.38
CA LEU A 256 -19.44 -15.39 -18.07
C LEU A 256 -20.80 -14.76 -18.32
N ASN A 257 -21.83 -15.62 -18.55
CA ASN A 257 -23.22 -15.22 -18.44
C ASN A 257 -23.65 -15.38 -16.96
N ALA A 258 -23.58 -14.33 -16.19
CA ALA A 258 -23.91 -14.36 -14.76
C ALA A 258 -24.30 -12.98 -14.26
N PRO A 259 -25.11 -12.88 -13.18
CA PRO A 259 -25.43 -11.59 -12.60
C PRO A 259 -24.22 -10.96 -11.93
N LEU A 260 -23.99 -9.66 -12.18
CA LEU A 260 -23.07 -8.82 -11.44
C LEU A 260 -23.72 -8.48 -10.11
N HIS A 261 -23.18 -8.97 -9.01
CA HIS A 261 -23.66 -8.68 -7.67
C HIS A 261 -22.89 -7.56 -6.99
N GLY A 262 -21.64 -7.30 -7.42
CA GLY A 262 -20.78 -6.30 -6.82
C GLY A 262 -19.38 -6.29 -7.39
N PHE A 263 -18.47 -5.69 -6.61
CA PHE A 263 -17.05 -5.65 -6.91
C PHE A 263 -16.26 -6.12 -5.69
N ALA A 264 -15.26 -6.96 -5.92
CA ALA A 264 -14.33 -7.38 -4.90
C ALA A 264 -13.02 -6.61 -5.04
N PHE A 265 -12.39 -6.36 -3.89
CA PHE A 265 -11.07 -5.76 -3.79
C PHE A 265 -10.18 -6.69 -2.96
N TRP A 266 -8.93 -6.82 -3.40
CA TRP A 266 -7.86 -7.55 -2.71
C TRP A 266 -6.52 -6.95 -3.03
N PHE A 267 -5.48 -7.37 -2.35
CA PHE A 267 -4.15 -6.83 -2.57
C PHE A 267 -3.07 -7.90 -2.49
N ASP A 268 -1.96 -7.60 -3.17
CA ASP A 268 -0.71 -8.31 -3.04
C ASP A 268 0.32 -7.38 -2.41
N VAL A 269 1.25 -7.93 -1.62
CA VAL A 269 2.46 -7.24 -1.21
C VAL A 269 3.69 -8.03 -1.61
N GLU A 270 4.72 -7.32 -2.07
CA GLU A 270 5.95 -7.90 -2.57
C GLU A 270 7.11 -7.58 -1.63
N PHE A 271 7.93 -8.59 -1.41
CA PHE A 271 9.15 -8.49 -0.62
C PHE A 271 10.36 -8.50 -1.57
N ASN A 272 10.70 -7.33 -2.11
CA ASN A 272 11.83 -7.15 -3.00
C ASN A 272 13.03 -6.55 -2.24
N GLY A 273 14.25 -6.88 -2.70
CA GLY A 273 15.46 -6.22 -2.22
C GLY A 273 15.48 -4.73 -2.56
N PRO A 274 16.41 -3.95 -1.97
CA PRO A 274 16.55 -2.54 -2.31
C PRO A 274 16.84 -2.42 -3.80
N ALA A 275 16.21 -1.46 -4.47
CA ALA A 275 16.48 -1.17 -5.87
C ALA A 275 17.97 -0.88 -6.02
N ILE A 276 18.70 -1.79 -6.66
CA ILE A 276 20.10 -1.55 -7.02
C ILE A 276 20.03 -0.41 -8.03
N SER A 277 20.48 0.80 -7.64
CA SER A 277 20.66 1.90 -8.59
C SER A 277 21.42 1.35 -9.79
N PRO A 278 20.96 1.56 -11.04
CA PRO A 278 21.67 1.08 -12.21
C PRO A 278 23.04 1.75 -12.23
N SER A 279 24.06 1.09 -11.66
CA SER A 279 25.45 1.43 -11.92
C SER A 279 25.64 1.23 -13.42
N ASN A 280 26.02 2.32 -14.12
CA ASN A 280 26.37 2.37 -15.52
C ASN A 280 27.28 1.20 -15.91
N ASN A 281 26.70 0.06 -16.29
CA ASN A 281 27.38 -0.97 -17.04
C ASN A 281 26.69 -1.08 -18.39
N HIS A 282 27.14 -0.27 -19.32
CA HIS A 282 27.04 -0.54 -20.75
C HIS A 282 27.74 -1.88 -21.03
N LEU A 283 27.02 -2.98 -20.90
CA LEU A 283 27.40 -4.24 -21.51
C LEU A 283 26.84 -4.22 -22.94
N GLN A 284 27.71 -3.84 -23.87
CA GLN A 284 27.56 -4.10 -25.29
C GLN A 284 27.36 -5.61 -25.48
N PHE A 285 26.21 -5.97 -26.04
CA PHE A 285 26.01 -7.30 -26.62
C PHE A 285 26.81 -7.40 -27.92
N PRO A 286 27.71 -8.36 -28.09
CA PRO A 286 28.28 -8.63 -29.39
C PRO A 286 27.23 -9.43 -30.21
N SER A 287 26.79 -8.85 -31.29
CA SER A 287 26.16 -9.60 -32.39
C SER A 287 27.18 -10.52 -33.04
N GLY A 288 26.97 -11.82 -32.93
CA GLY A 288 27.86 -12.85 -33.49
C GLY A 288 27.07 -14.06 -33.95
N SER A 289 27.09 -14.23 -35.24
CA SER A 289 26.55 -15.24 -36.12
C SER A 289 26.67 -16.71 -35.67
N LEU A 290 25.70 -17.51 -36.11
CA LEU A 290 25.61 -18.95 -36.18
C LEU A 290 26.86 -19.61 -36.78
N SER A 291 27.37 -20.64 -36.10
CA SER A 291 27.93 -21.83 -36.80
C SER A 291 27.94 -23.05 -35.87
N SER A 292 27.58 -24.17 -36.45
CA SER A 292 27.39 -25.51 -35.96
C SER A 292 28.70 -26.22 -35.55
N ASP A 293 28.50 -27.24 -34.71
CA ASP A 293 29.21 -28.53 -34.57
C ASP A 293 30.35 -28.73 -33.58
N GLN A 294 30.08 -29.74 -32.80
CA GLN A 294 30.89 -30.86 -32.36
C GLN A 294 31.26 -31.05 -30.87
N HIS A 295 30.87 -32.25 -30.44
CA HIS A 295 31.21 -33.00 -29.24
C HIS A 295 32.55 -32.74 -28.59
N SER A 296 32.55 -32.65 -27.26
CA SER A 296 33.44 -33.47 -26.40
C SER A 296 33.01 -33.44 -24.93
N GLN A 297 33.02 -34.63 -24.35
CA GLN A 297 32.79 -34.93 -22.92
C GLN A 297 33.91 -34.35 -22.07
N SER A 298 33.59 -33.80 -20.91
CA SER A 298 34.21 -34.22 -19.63
C SER A 298 33.81 -33.34 -18.43
N SER A 299 33.65 -34.04 -17.33
CA SER A 299 33.76 -33.62 -15.90
C SER A 299 32.74 -32.67 -15.32
N SER A 300 31.81 -33.30 -14.60
CA SER A 300 30.94 -32.76 -13.57
C SER A 300 31.70 -31.96 -12.50
N GLN A 301 31.56 -30.65 -12.54
CA GLN A 301 31.64 -29.82 -11.36
C GLN A 301 30.24 -29.20 -11.18
N SER A 302 29.55 -29.62 -10.12
CA SER A 302 28.28 -29.04 -9.72
C SER A 302 28.50 -27.57 -9.35
N LYS A 303 28.32 -26.67 -10.31
CA LYS A 303 28.08 -25.27 -10.03
C LYS A 303 26.73 -25.22 -9.31
N LYS A 304 26.73 -24.93 -7.99
CA LYS A 304 25.56 -24.49 -7.26
C LYS A 304 24.93 -23.37 -8.13
N ARG A 305 23.76 -23.66 -8.73
CA ARG A 305 22.91 -22.65 -9.29
C ARG A 305 22.65 -21.64 -8.17
N VAL A 306 23.10 -20.42 -8.36
CA VAL A 306 22.58 -19.26 -7.62
C VAL A 306 21.08 -19.31 -7.88
N LYS A 307 20.27 -19.53 -6.82
CA LYS A 307 18.80 -19.40 -6.90
C LYS A 307 18.58 -18.00 -7.46
N SER A 308 17.83 -17.90 -8.54
CA SER A 308 17.23 -16.64 -8.97
C SER A 308 16.48 -16.10 -7.76
N ASP A 309 16.68 -14.83 -7.40
CA ASP A 309 15.88 -14.15 -6.37
C ASP A 309 14.45 -14.07 -6.89
N GLU A 310 13.67 -15.10 -6.59
CA GLU A 310 12.25 -15.13 -6.88
C GLU A 310 11.58 -14.21 -5.86
N THR A 311 10.85 -13.20 -6.33
CA THR A 311 10.10 -12.27 -5.48
C THR A 311 9.12 -13.04 -4.61
N ILE A 312 9.21 -12.86 -3.30
CA ILE A 312 8.18 -13.40 -2.38
C ILE A 312 6.99 -12.46 -2.40
N VAL A 313 5.80 -13.03 -2.58
CA VAL A 313 4.53 -12.30 -2.61
C VAL A 313 3.61 -12.85 -1.53
N LEU A 314 2.97 -11.96 -0.78
CA LEU A 314 1.81 -12.25 0.06
C LEU A 314 0.58 -11.74 -0.67
N SER A 315 -0.28 -12.65 -1.09
CA SER A 315 -1.51 -12.35 -1.82
C SER A 315 -2.74 -12.57 -0.95
N THR A 316 -3.74 -11.72 -1.13
CA THR A 316 -5.08 -11.88 -0.57
C THR A 316 -6.12 -12.14 -1.67
N ALA A 317 -5.69 -12.65 -2.84
CA ALA A 317 -6.55 -12.94 -3.98
C ALA A 317 -7.51 -14.11 -3.70
N PRO A 318 -8.68 -14.13 -4.35
CA PRO A 318 -9.69 -15.18 -4.15
C PRO A 318 -9.23 -16.58 -4.57
N GLU A 319 -8.23 -16.70 -5.44
CA GLU A 319 -7.65 -17.96 -5.90
C GLU A 319 -6.53 -18.50 -5.01
N ASP A 320 -6.02 -17.67 -4.09
CA ASP A 320 -4.93 -18.01 -3.18
C ASP A 320 -5.42 -18.55 -1.83
N ALA A 321 -4.49 -18.98 -1.00
CA ALA A 321 -4.84 -19.42 0.35
C ALA A 321 -5.39 -18.24 1.18
N PRO A 322 -6.53 -18.45 1.87
CA PRO A 322 -7.20 -17.36 2.58
C PRO A 322 -6.34 -16.78 3.71
N THR A 323 -6.41 -15.47 3.84
CA THR A 323 -5.78 -14.69 4.90
C THR A 323 -6.86 -14.07 5.80
N HIS A 324 -6.49 -13.51 6.96
CA HIS A 324 -7.42 -12.79 7.84
C HIS A 324 -8.01 -11.52 7.19
N TRP A 325 -7.35 -10.94 6.17
CA TRP A 325 -7.90 -9.81 5.41
C TRP A 325 -9.06 -10.21 4.51
N GLN A 326 -9.16 -11.48 4.09
CA GLN A 326 -10.19 -11.92 3.16
C GLN A 326 -10.27 -11.00 1.93
N GLN A 327 -11.44 -10.78 1.35
CA GLN A 327 -11.66 -9.78 0.31
C GLN A 327 -12.67 -8.74 0.80
N THR A 328 -12.53 -7.50 0.34
CA THR A 328 -13.52 -6.43 0.60
C THR A 328 -14.50 -6.38 -0.55
N LEU A 329 -15.79 -6.53 -0.25
CA LEU A 329 -16.86 -6.63 -1.24
C LEU A 329 -17.80 -5.42 -1.17
N LEU A 330 -18.00 -4.78 -2.31
CA LEU A 330 -19.02 -3.74 -2.49
C LEU A 330 -20.20 -4.32 -3.27
N TYR A 331 -21.24 -4.77 -2.57
CA TYR A 331 -22.44 -5.30 -3.20
C TYR A 331 -23.33 -4.21 -3.76
N LEU A 332 -23.93 -4.47 -4.93
CA LEU A 332 -24.93 -3.62 -5.55
C LEU A 332 -26.29 -3.89 -4.89
N TYR A 333 -27.13 -2.86 -4.77
CA TYR A 333 -28.51 -3.04 -4.28
C TYR A 333 -29.38 -3.88 -5.22
N GLU A 334 -29.11 -3.78 -6.52
CA GLU A 334 -29.79 -4.59 -7.57
C GLU A 334 -28.73 -5.22 -8.45
N PRO A 335 -28.77 -6.56 -8.64
CA PRO A 335 -27.88 -7.24 -9.56
C PRO A 335 -28.10 -6.77 -11.00
N ILE A 336 -27.06 -6.83 -11.82
CA ILE A 336 -27.14 -6.54 -13.26
C ILE A 336 -26.87 -7.84 -14.01
N GLU A 337 -27.87 -8.33 -14.74
CA GLU A 337 -27.67 -9.50 -15.60
C GLU A 337 -26.65 -9.20 -16.70
N LEU A 338 -25.57 -9.96 -16.74
CA LEU A 338 -24.52 -9.84 -17.74
C LEU A 338 -24.54 -11.02 -18.70
N LYS A 339 -24.24 -10.70 -19.94
CA LYS A 339 -23.88 -11.69 -20.96
C LYS A 339 -22.36 -11.75 -21.07
N GLN A 340 -21.86 -12.85 -21.58
CA GLN A 340 -20.46 -12.96 -21.99
C GLN A 340 -20.11 -11.80 -22.93
N ASP A 341 -18.91 -11.26 -22.79
CA ASP A 341 -18.37 -10.10 -23.52
C ASP A 341 -19.10 -8.77 -23.26
N GLN A 342 -20.11 -8.76 -22.39
CA GLN A 342 -20.76 -7.51 -22.00
C GLN A 342 -19.80 -6.61 -21.20
N ILE A 343 -19.79 -5.33 -21.58
CA ILE A 343 -18.91 -4.35 -20.97
C ILE A 343 -19.50 -3.80 -19.67
N ILE A 344 -18.63 -3.68 -18.66
CA ILE A 344 -18.84 -2.97 -17.41
C ILE A 344 -17.74 -1.92 -17.32
N GLU A 345 -18.10 -0.65 -17.27
CA GLU A 345 -17.11 0.43 -17.21
C GLU A 345 -17.50 1.51 -16.21
N GLY A 346 -16.50 2.23 -15.73
CA GLY A 346 -16.72 3.28 -14.74
C GLY A 346 -15.43 3.76 -14.10
N SER A 347 -15.57 4.22 -12.85
CA SER A 347 -14.45 4.64 -12.02
C SER A 347 -14.68 4.28 -10.56
N VAL A 348 -13.59 4.02 -9.84
CA VAL A 348 -13.59 3.92 -8.39
C VAL A 348 -12.67 4.99 -7.83
N THR A 349 -13.16 5.75 -6.85
CA THR A 349 -12.37 6.72 -6.11
C THR A 349 -12.37 6.35 -4.64
N LEU A 350 -11.18 6.18 -4.08
CA LEU A 350 -10.92 5.92 -2.67
C LEU A 350 -10.36 7.19 -2.06
N THR A 351 -10.97 7.69 -1.00
CA THR A 351 -10.55 8.96 -0.37
C THR A 351 -10.49 8.79 1.13
N GLN A 352 -9.38 9.21 1.74
CA GLN A 352 -9.31 9.31 3.19
C GLN A 352 -10.41 10.21 3.73
N SER A 353 -11.09 9.77 4.79
CA SER A 353 -12.12 10.60 5.42
C SER A 353 -11.49 11.81 6.12
N LYS A 354 -12.21 12.94 6.06
CA LYS A 354 -11.86 14.13 6.81
C LYS A 354 -12.13 14.00 8.31
N GLU A 355 -13.03 13.07 8.68
CA GLU A 355 -13.38 12.80 10.08
C GLU A 355 -12.24 12.08 10.79
N ASN A 356 -11.70 11.04 10.16
CA ASN A 356 -10.56 10.28 10.64
C ASN A 356 -9.79 9.70 9.44
N ALA A 357 -8.47 9.84 9.44
CA ALA A 357 -7.61 9.35 8.36
C ALA A 357 -7.58 7.81 8.23
N ARG A 358 -8.11 7.07 9.22
CA ARG A 358 -8.27 5.61 9.18
C ARG A 358 -9.49 5.18 8.39
N PHE A 359 -10.50 6.05 8.27
CA PHE A 359 -11.71 5.76 7.50
C PHE A 359 -11.47 5.97 6.01
N LEU A 360 -12.17 5.17 5.22
CA LEU A 360 -12.07 5.20 3.77
C LEU A 360 -13.44 5.44 3.15
N ASN A 361 -13.60 6.56 2.43
CA ASN A 361 -14.77 6.83 1.61
C ASN A 361 -14.54 6.21 0.23
N ILE A 362 -15.56 5.54 -0.28
CA ILE A 362 -15.53 4.84 -1.56
C ILE A 362 -16.64 5.39 -2.45
N HIS A 363 -16.26 6.00 -3.57
CA HIS A 363 -17.16 6.44 -4.63
C HIS A 363 -16.98 5.53 -5.83
N LEU A 364 -18.03 4.79 -6.19
CA LEU A 364 -18.01 3.84 -7.29
C LEU A 364 -19.05 4.26 -8.35
N GLU A 365 -18.58 4.65 -9.52
CA GLU A 365 -19.41 4.83 -10.71
C GLU A 365 -19.31 3.57 -11.56
N TYR A 366 -20.45 3.04 -12.02
CA TYR A 366 -20.47 1.87 -12.90
C TYR A 366 -21.59 1.96 -13.91
N SER A 367 -21.31 1.43 -15.09
CA SER A 367 -22.29 1.37 -16.19
C SER A 367 -22.22 0.05 -16.92
N SER A 368 -23.35 -0.45 -17.36
CA SER A 368 -23.49 -1.61 -18.23
C SER A 368 -24.84 -1.58 -18.95
N GLY A 369 -24.88 -2.05 -20.20
CA GLY A 369 -26.11 -2.14 -20.99
C GLY A 369 -26.83 -0.79 -21.17
N GLY A 370 -26.08 0.33 -21.24
CA GLY A 370 -26.62 1.68 -21.42
C GLY A 370 -27.23 2.31 -20.18
N ARG A 371 -27.05 1.70 -19.00
CA ARG A 371 -27.47 2.25 -17.71
C ARG A 371 -26.25 2.60 -16.86
N SER A 372 -26.29 3.72 -16.17
CA SER A 372 -25.22 4.19 -15.27
C SER A 372 -25.74 4.31 -13.85
N PHE A 373 -24.88 4.01 -12.88
CA PHE A 373 -25.19 3.99 -11.46
C PHE A 373 -24.01 4.57 -10.66
N ILE A 374 -24.33 5.02 -9.46
CA ILE A 374 -23.35 5.48 -8.48
C ILE A 374 -23.63 4.75 -7.17
N LYS A 375 -22.57 4.31 -6.51
CA LYS A 375 -22.62 3.78 -5.15
C LYS A 375 -21.60 4.52 -4.29
N GLU A 376 -22.11 5.10 -3.19
CA GLU A 376 -21.29 5.64 -2.12
C GLU A 376 -21.24 4.64 -0.97
N SER A 377 -20.06 4.43 -0.41
CA SER A 377 -19.85 3.59 0.77
C SER A 377 -18.73 4.16 1.63
N VAL A 378 -18.74 3.81 2.90
CA VAL A 378 -17.70 4.22 3.86
C VAL A 378 -17.27 3.01 4.66
N MET A 379 -15.97 2.82 4.83
CA MET A 379 -15.40 1.92 5.83
C MET A 379 -15.07 2.74 7.08
N ARG A 380 -15.70 2.36 8.20
CA ARG A 380 -15.54 3.03 9.51
C ARG A 380 -15.13 2.08 10.61
#